data_38c5cc512850accdea34c7db66ba3826
#
_entry.id   38c5cc512850accdea34c7db66ba3826
#
_cell.length_a   1.000
_cell.length_b   1.000
_cell.length_c   1.000
_cell.angle_alpha   90.00
_cell.angle_beta   90.00
_cell.angle_gamma   90.00
#
_symmetry.space_group_name_H-M   'P 1'
#
loop_
_entity.id
_entity.type
_entity.pdbx_description
1 polymer ?
#
loop_
_entity_poly.entity_id
_entity_poly.type
_entity_poly.pdbx_seq_one_letter_code
_entity_poly.pdbx_strand_id
1 'polypeptide(L)'
;MRLPYSEDKTWGNIDLEKTREMIDAYMAEGFSYFDTAWVYHGGFSERVFGELVAKRYPREQFQVTSKMPLWGKTDPADLQKTFDEQLKKCGVEYFDYYFLHALNRDVFATAEKLGAFEWMQKMKAEGKIKHPGFSFHDSADALEMMLSKHPEVELVQLQINYIDWESDNVQSRKCYEICKRYGIPVSIMEPIKGGSLANVMDDAKKIFTDYNPNASIASWAVRYCASMDNILVVLSGMSNMEQLRDNMSYMKDFVPLNAEEQACVQKATELIKSTIAIPCTGCRYCVDETNGGCPQNINIPRMFELYNESKRYGVASFKWHYGEELKKTGNPAECVGCGNCEGHCPQKISIIEQLKTVAKTFG
;
A
#
# COMPACT_ATOMS: atom_id res chain seq x y z
N MET A 1 -3.34 -7.45 -2.46
CA MET A 1 -3.09 -7.57 -3.93
C MET A 1 -3.89 -6.51 -4.67
N ARG A 2 -3.43 -6.02 -5.82
CA ARG A 2 -4.23 -5.26 -6.79
C ARG A 2 -4.47 -6.20 -7.97
N LEU A 3 -5.67 -6.77 -8.05
CA LEU A 3 -6.01 -7.76 -9.07
C LEU A 3 -6.64 -7.10 -10.30
N PRO A 4 -6.57 -7.72 -11.49
CA PRO A 4 -7.24 -7.25 -12.70
C PRO A 4 -8.71 -6.96 -12.45
N TYR A 5 -9.19 -5.84 -13.03
CA TYR A 5 -10.56 -5.40 -12.86
C TYR A 5 -11.49 -5.99 -13.92
N SER A 6 -12.72 -6.31 -13.51
CA SER A 6 -13.83 -6.70 -14.37
C SER A 6 -15.07 -5.88 -14.03
N GLU A 7 -15.97 -5.69 -15.00
CA GLU A 7 -17.29 -5.10 -14.76
C GLU A 7 -18.24 -6.09 -14.06
N ASP A 8 -17.93 -7.40 -14.10
CA ASP A 8 -18.69 -8.42 -13.39
C ASP A 8 -18.45 -8.32 -11.89
N LYS A 9 -19.55 -8.12 -11.13
CA LYS A 9 -19.52 -7.96 -9.68
C LYS A 9 -19.48 -9.27 -8.89
N THR A 10 -19.61 -10.42 -9.53
CA THR A 10 -19.71 -11.75 -8.88
C THR A 10 -18.54 -12.01 -7.94
N TRP A 11 -17.33 -11.56 -8.31
CA TRP A 11 -16.10 -11.70 -7.54
C TRP A 11 -15.50 -10.36 -7.12
N GLY A 12 -16.34 -9.40 -6.72
CA GLY A 12 -15.85 -8.08 -6.27
C GLY A 12 -15.16 -7.27 -7.36
N ASN A 13 -15.68 -7.34 -8.59
CA ASN A 13 -15.09 -6.71 -9.78
C ASN A 13 -13.69 -7.23 -10.14
N ILE A 14 -13.35 -8.49 -9.81
CA ILE A 14 -12.07 -9.12 -10.16
C ILE A 14 -12.26 -9.96 -11.42
N ASP A 15 -11.39 -9.79 -12.40
CA ASP A 15 -11.27 -10.64 -13.58
C ASP A 15 -10.51 -11.93 -13.20
N LEU A 16 -11.24 -13.00 -12.93
CA LEU A 16 -10.65 -14.26 -12.47
C LEU A 16 -9.75 -14.92 -13.53
N GLU A 17 -10.10 -14.78 -14.81
CA GLU A 17 -9.33 -15.42 -15.88
C GLU A 17 -7.97 -14.75 -16.04
N LYS A 18 -7.94 -13.41 -16.17
CA LYS A 18 -6.69 -12.67 -16.21
C LYS A 18 -5.88 -12.84 -14.94
N THR A 19 -6.54 -12.87 -13.77
CA THR A 19 -5.86 -13.11 -12.49
C THR A 19 -5.20 -14.48 -12.47
N ARG A 20 -5.89 -15.52 -12.97
CA ARG A 20 -5.34 -16.87 -13.08
C ARG A 20 -4.12 -16.93 -13.99
N GLU A 21 -4.20 -16.33 -15.18
CA GLU A 21 -3.07 -16.27 -16.12
C GLU A 21 -1.84 -15.57 -15.50
N MET A 22 -2.07 -14.46 -14.77
CA MET A 22 -1.00 -13.77 -14.06
C MET A 22 -0.38 -14.61 -12.94
N ILE A 23 -1.21 -15.32 -12.15
CA ILE A 23 -0.72 -16.22 -11.11
C ILE A 23 0.11 -17.34 -11.72
N ASP A 24 -0.36 -17.94 -12.80
CA ASP A 24 0.34 -19.04 -13.48
C ASP A 24 1.71 -18.57 -14.02
N ALA A 25 1.78 -17.38 -14.63
CA ALA A 25 3.03 -16.81 -15.07
C ALA A 25 3.99 -16.49 -13.90
N TYR A 26 3.47 -15.95 -12.80
CA TYR A 26 4.22 -15.63 -11.59
C TYR A 26 4.86 -16.86 -10.95
N MET A 27 4.05 -17.92 -10.77
CA MET A 27 4.50 -19.18 -10.18
C MET A 27 5.49 -19.93 -11.10
N ALA A 28 5.27 -19.89 -12.42
CA ALA A 28 6.16 -20.53 -13.38
C ALA A 28 7.57 -19.91 -13.40
N GLU A 29 7.70 -18.64 -13.06
CA GLU A 29 9.00 -17.94 -12.93
C GLU A 29 9.66 -18.13 -11.55
N GLY A 30 9.04 -18.92 -10.65
CA GLY A 30 9.58 -19.25 -9.33
C GLY A 30 9.24 -18.25 -8.23
N PHE A 31 8.39 -17.26 -8.50
CA PHE A 31 7.89 -16.35 -7.48
C PHE A 31 6.77 -17.04 -6.68
N SER A 32 6.68 -16.77 -5.37
CA SER A 32 5.81 -17.55 -4.49
C SER A 32 5.08 -16.74 -3.41
N TYR A 33 5.41 -15.47 -3.22
CA TYR A 33 4.86 -14.68 -2.12
C TYR A 33 3.58 -13.93 -2.52
N PHE A 34 2.49 -14.16 -1.77
CA PHE A 34 1.19 -13.50 -1.96
C PHE A 34 0.78 -12.70 -0.73
N ASP A 35 0.43 -11.42 -0.93
CA ASP A 35 -0.08 -10.54 0.11
C ASP A 35 -1.56 -10.26 -0.09
N THR A 36 -2.38 -10.61 0.90
CA THR A 36 -3.82 -10.32 0.93
C THR A 36 -4.24 -9.70 2.26
N ALA A 37 -5.51 -9.41 2.43
CA ALA A 37 -6.12 -8.96 3.67
C ALA A 37 -7.65 -9.09 3.61
N TRP A 38 -8.29 -9.12 4.77
CA TRP A 38 -9.72 -9.20 4.95
C TRP A 38 -10.53 -8.22 4.09
N VAL A 39 -10.08 -6.96 4.02
CA VAL A 39 -10.83 -5.87 3.35
C VAL A 39 -10.50 -5.71 1.87
N TYR A 40 -9.47 -6.38 1.35
CA TYR A 40 -9.02 -6.16 -0.01
C TYR A 40 -10.07 -6.61 -1.03
N HIS A 41 -10.29 -5.78 -2.06
CA HIS A 41 -11.32 -6.01 -3.09
C HIS A 41 -12.72 -6.24 -2.48
N GLY A 42 -13.11 -5.43 -1.49
CA GLY A 42 -14.42 -5.58 -0.84
C GLY A 42 -14.59 -6.94 -0.12
N GLY A 43 -13.48 -7.55 0.35
CA GLY A 43 -13.46 -8.83 1.05
C GLY A 43 -13.34 -10.07 0.13
N PHE A 44 -13.15 -9.87 -1.18
CA PHE A 44 -13.03 -10.99 -2.13
C PHE A 44 -11.59 -11.48 -2.33
N SER A 45 -10.56 -10.68 -2.02
CA SER A 45 -9.16 -11.00 -2.30
C SER A 45 -8.71 -12.34 -1.68
N GLU A 46 -9.10 -12.63 -0.44
CA GLU A 46 -8.78 -13.90 0.23
C GLU A 46 -9.45 -15.10 -0.45
N ARG A 47 -10.70 -14.95 -0.90
CA ARG A 47 -11.41 -15.99 -1.63
C ARG A 47 -10.80 -16.26 -3.00
N VAL A 48 -10.40 -15.19 -3.71
CA VAL A 48 -9.71 -15.32 -5.01
C VAL A 48 -8.38 -16.03 -4.85
N PHE A 49 -7.63 -15.71 -3.80
CA PHE A 49 -6.41 -16.43 -3.45
C PHE A 49 -6.71 -17.92 -3.22
N GLY A 50 -7.72 -18.25 -2.44
CA GLY A 50 -8.14 -19.64 -2.18
C GLY A 50 -8.47 -20.40 -3.47
N GLU A 51 -9.25 -19.78 -4.38
CA GLU A 51 -9.66 -20.42 -5.64
C GLU A 51 -8.50 -20.55 -6.64
N LEU A 52 -7.67 -19.51 -6.78
CA LEU A 52 -6.70 -19.44 -7.87
C LEU A 52 -5.27 -19.84 -7.48
N VAL A 53 -4.96 -19.89 -6.17
CA VAL A 53 -3.66 -20.34 -5.67
C VAL A 53 -3.81 -21.63 -4.84
N ALA A 54 -4.45 -21.56 -3.67
CA ALA A 54 -4.44 -22.65 -2.70
C ALA A 54 -5.06 -23.97 -3.23
N LYS A 55 -6.09 -23.90 -4.07
CA LYS A 55 -6.70 -25.09 -4.69
C LYS A 55 -5.91 -25.66 -5.86
N ARG A 56 -4.95 -24.92 -6.41
CA ARG A 56 -4.28 -25.28 -7.68
C ARG A 56 -2.83 -25.64 -7.53
N TYR A 57 -2.18 -25.14 -6.48
CA TYR A 57 -0.76 -25.36 -6.23
C TYR A 57 -0.55 -26.06 -4.89
N PRO A 58 0.44 -26.97 -4.79
CA PRO A 58 0.88 -27.55 -3.51
C PRO A 58 1.22 -26.47 -2.50
N ARG A 59 0.85 -26.71 -1.22
CA ARG A 59 1.00 -25.71 -0.13
C ARG A 59 2.44 -25.21 0.04
N GLU A 60 3.41 -26.04 -0.20
CA GLU A 60 4.86 -25.76 -0.09
C GLU A 60 5.40 -24.88 -1.22
N GLN A 61 4.64 -24.68 -2.30
CA GLN A 61 5.07 -23.88 -3.44
C GLN A 61 4.75 -22.39 -3.29
N PHE A 62 3.98 -22.00 -2.28
CA PHE A 62 3.62 -20.61 -2.08
C PHE A 62 3.69 -20.17 -0.62
N GLN A 63 3.89 -18.87 -0.43
CA GLN A 63 3.80 -18.20 0.86
C GLN A 63 2.63 -17.22 0.81
N VAL A 64 1.87 -17.14 1.90
CA VAL A 64 0.71 -16.27 1.99
C VAL A 64 0.73 -15.43 3.25
N THR A 65 0.48 -14.13 3.06
CA THR A 65 0.24 -13.17 4.14
C THR A 65 -1.22 -12.76 4.14
N SER A 66 -1.88 -12.82 5.31
CA SER A 66 -3.13 -12.10 5.53
C SER A 66 -3.04 -11.22 6.77
N LYS A 67 -4.09 -10.43 7.04
CA LYS A 67 -4.05 -9.39 8.07
C LYS A 67 -5.33 -9.37 8.88
N MET A 68 -5.19 -9.30 10.22
CA MET A 68 -6.29 -9.16 11.18
C MET A 68 -6.83 -7.73 11.18
N PRO A 69 -8.06 -7.49 10.74
CA PRO A 69 -8.71 -6.20 10.93
C PRO A 69 -9.11 -6.03 12.39
N LEU A 70 -8.71 -4.94 13.01
CA LEU A 70 -9.06 -4.64 14.40
C LEU A 70 -10.21 -3.64 14.54
N TRP A 71 -10.60 -3.00 13.43
CA TRP A 71 -11.68 -2.01 13.41
C TRP A 71 -13.02 -2.62 13.82
N GLY A 72 -13.69 -1.96 14.75
CA GLY A 72 -15.00 -2.37 15.26
C GLY A 72 -15.00 -3.62 16.13
N LYS A 73 -13.83 -4.22 16.42
CA LYS A 73 -13.74 -5.35 17.35
C LYS A 73 -13.71 -4.86 18.79
N THR A 74 -14.47 -5.52 19.64
CA THR A 74 -14.58 -5.19 21.08
C THR A 74 -14.40 -6.41 21.97
N ASP A 75 -14.56 -7.61 21.42
CA ASP A 75 -14.43 -8.90 22.12
C ASP A 75 -13.18 -9.65 21.63
N PRO A 76 -12.29 -10.11 22.51
CA PRO A 76 -11.17 -10.99 22.13
C PRO A 76 -11.56 -12.22 21.32
N ALA A 77 -12.77 -12.78 21.52
CA ALA A 77 -13.27 -13.92 20.76
C ALA A 77 -13.42 -13.61 19.25
N ASP A 78 -13.58 -12.34 18.87
CA ASP A 78 -13.66 -11.94 17.46
C ASP A 78 -12.33 -12.15 16.70
N LEU A 79 -11.20 -12.19 17.40
CA LEU A 79 -9.90 -12.49 16.77
C LEU A 79 -9.91 -13.90 16.21
N GLN A 80 -10.25 -14.91 17.04
CA GLN A 80 -10.28 -16.30 16.62
C GLN A 80 -11.30 -16.53 15.51
N LYS A 81 -12.52 -16.01 15.68
CA LYS A 81 -13.59 -16.14 14.68
C LYS A 81 -13.18 -15.58 13.32
N THR A 82 -12.56 -14.39 13.29
CA THR A 82 -12.09 -13.75 12.05
C THR A 82 -10.98 -14.56 11.42
N PHE A 83 -10.02 -15.03 12.20
CA PHE A 83 -8.90 -15.83 11.74
C PHE A 83 -9.34 -17.16 11.12
N ASP A 84 -10.26 -17.88 11.78
CA ASP A 84 -10.80 -19.12 11.26
C ASP A 84 -11.54 -18.92 9.91
N GLU A 85 -12.26 -17.79 9.78
CA GLU A 85 -12.89 -17.42 8.52
C GLU A 85 -11.86 -17.08 7.43
N GLN A 86 -10.75 -16.42 7.77
CA GLN A 86 -9.66 -16.12 6.84
C GLN A 86 -8.96 -17.40 6.36
N LEU A 87 -8.65 -18.33 7.25
CA LEU A 87 -8.11 -19.65 6.87
C LEU A 87 -9.05 -20.36 5.88
N LYS A 88 -10.36 -20.35 6.16
CA LYS A 88 -11.37 -20.93 5.28
C LYS A 88 -11.46 -20.22 3.92
N LYS A 89 -11.46 -18.88 3.90
CA LYS A 89 -11.49 -18.10 2.66
C LYS A 89 -10.26 -18.35 1.79
N CYS A 90 -9.09 -18.35 2.42
CA CYS A 90 -7.81 -18.61 1.74
C CYS A 90 -7.59 -20.08 1.40
N GLY A 91 -8.38 -21.00 1.97
CA GLY A 91 -8.23 -22.44 1.73
C GLY A 91 -6.90 -23.00 2.23
N VAL A 92 -6.39 -22.49 3.35
CA VAL A 92 -5.11 -22.89 3.94
C VAL A 92 -5.27 -23.28 5.41
N GLU A 93 -4.37 -24.11 5.92
CA GLU A 93 -4.35 -24.53 7.33
C GLU A 93 -3.54 -23.60 8.23
N TYR A 94 -2.63 -22.82 7.62
CA TYR A 94 -1.77 -21.84 8.31
C TYR A 94 -1.38 -20.70 7.35
N PHE A 95 -1.04 -19.53 7.93
CA PHE A 95 -0.41 -18.41 7.23
C PHE A 95 1.11 -18.43 7.45
N ASP A 96 1.89 -18.17 6.40
CA ASP A 96 3.33 -18.00 6.54
C ASP A 96 3.65 -16.72 7.30
N TYR A 97 2.95 -15.64 6.97
CA TYR A 97 3.03 -14.35 7.67
C TYR A 97 1.63 -13.90 8.05
N TYR A 98 1.48 -13.34 9.23
CA TYR A 98 0.18 -12.83 9.66
C TYR A 98 0.34 -11.52 10.42
N PHE A 99 -0.40 -10.49 9.99
CA PHE A 99 -0.22 -9.14 10.50
C PHE A 99 -1.44 -8.63 11.25
N LEU A 100 -1.21 -7.84 12.32
CA LEU A 100 -2.21 -6.89 12.77
C LEU A 100 -2.27 -5.76 11.73
N HIS A 101 -3.48 -5.46 11.23
CA HIS A 101 -3.64 -4.60 10.06
C HIS A 101 -3.62 -3.12 10.41
N ALA A 102 -2.75 -2.35 9.72
CA ALA A 102 -2.69 -0.89 9.75
C ALA A 102 -2.55 -0.28 11.15
N LEU A 103 -1.58 -0.74 11.95
CA LEU A 103 -1.34 -0.19 13.26
C LEU A 103 -0.94 1.28 13.19
N ASN A 104 -1.63 2.06 13.97
CA ASN A 104 -1.32 3.38 14.47
C ASN A 104 -1.56 3.36 15.98
N ARG A 105 -1.39 4.48 16.69
CA ARG A 105 -1.60 4.53 18.16
C ARG A 105 -2.98 4.05 18.60
N ASP A 106 -4.04 4.41 17.87
CA ASP A 106 -5.43 4.06 18.24
C ASP A 106 -5.71 2.57 17.98
N VAL A 107 -5.29 2.06 16.82
CA VAL A 107 -5.43 0.63 16.49
C VAL A 107 -4.55 -0.23 17.39
N PHE A 108 -3.38 0.27 17.78
CA PHE A 108 -2.52 -0.39 18.77
C PHE A 108 -3.18 -0.49 20.13
N ALA A 109 -3.81 0.60 20.64
CA ALA A 109 -4.56 0.55 21.88
C ALA A 109 -5.70 -0.47 21.84
N THR A 110 -6.35 -0.63 20.69
CA THR A 110 -7.35 -1.68 20.46
C THR A 110 -6.72 -3.08 20.48
N ALA A 111 -5.57 -3.26 19.82
CA ALA A 111 -4.83 -4.52 19.81
C ALA A 111 -4.47 -4.98 21.25
N GLU A 112 -3.97 -4.05 22.06
CA GLU A 112 -3.64 -4.28 23.47
C GLU A 112 -4.86 -4.72 24.28
N LYS A 113 -5.95 -3.95 24.15
CA LYS A 113 -7.20 -4.24 24.86
C LYS A 113 -7.76 -5.63 24.54
N LEU A 114 -7.58 -6.08 23.29
CA LEU A 114 -8.05 -7.39 22.83
C LEU A 114 -7.05 -8.53 23.12
N GLY A 115 -5.83 -8.25 23.60
CA GLY A 115 -4.77 -9.25 23.76
C GLY A 115 -4.32 -9.83 22.41
N ALA A 116 -4.27 -9.01 21.36
CA ALA A 116 -4.05 -9.49 19.99
C ALA A 116 -2.62 -10.01 19.77
N PHE A 117 -1.62 -9.47 20.45
CA PHE A 117 -0.24 -9.92 20.36
C PHE A 117 -0.07 -11.29 21.02
N GLU A 118 -0.59 -11.47 22.23
CA GLU A 118 -0.60 -12.75 22.95
C GLU A 118 -1.38 -13.81 22.17
N TRP A 119 -2.51 -13.41 21.57
CA TRP A 119 -3.28 -14.29 20.70
C TRP A 119 -2.48 -14.73 19.47
N MET A 120 -1.74 -13.84 18.81
CA MET A 120 -0.88 -14.22 17.68
C MET A 120 0.23 -15.19 18.11
N GLN A 121 0.85 -15.00 19.28
CA GLN A 121 1.84 -15.94 19.82
C GLN A 121 1.23 -17.32 20.10
N LYS A 122 0.00 -17.38 20.60
CA LYS A 122 -0.74 -18.63 20.75
C LYS A 122 -0.96 -19.30 19.39
N MET A 123 -1.40 -18.58 18.36
CA MET A 123 -1.58 -19.13 17.01
C MET A 123 -0.27 -19.59 16.40
N LYS A 124 0.85 -18.93 16.71
CA LYS A 124 2.18 -19.38 16.32
C LYS A 124 2.56 -20.69 17.01
N ALA A 125 2.36 -20.80 18.31
CA ALA A 125 2.62 -22.03 19.06
C ALA A 125 1.77 -23.21 18.57
N GLU A 126 0.56 -22.96 18.08
CA GLU A 126 -0.32 -23.96 17.46
C GLU A 126 0.04 -24.26 15.99
N GLY A 127 1.06 -23.63 15.43
CA GLY A 127 1.50 -23.80 14.03
C GLY A 127 0.54 -23.19 12.99
N LYS A 128 -0.37 -22.32 13.41
CA LYS A 128 -1.33 -21.64 12.52
C LYS A 128 -0.79 -20.35 11.91
N ILE A 129 0.22 -19.75 12.52
CA ILE A 129 1.00 -18.61 12.03
C ILE A 129 2.47 -18.97 12.13
N LYS A 130 3.25 -18.79 11.05
CA LYS A 130 4.72 -18.99 11.15
C LYS A 130 5.39 -17.73 11.67
N HIS A 131 5.11 -16.57 11.06
CA HIS A 131 5.76 -15.30 11.38
C HIS A 131 4.71 -14.22 11.68
N PRO A 132 4.49 -13.88 12.97
CA PRO A 132 3.58 -12.81 13.38
C PRO A 132 4.24 -11.44 13.20
N GLY A 133 3.44 -10.45 12.78
CA GLY A 133 3.90 -9.10 12.59
C GLY A 133 2.77 -8.08 12.54
N PHE A 134 3.05 -6.90 12.03
CA PHE A 134 2.01 -5.90 11.77
C PHE A 134 2.35 -5.01 10.57
N SER A 135 1.33 -4.43 9.93
CA SER A 135 1.50 -3.33 9.01
C SER A 135 1.33 -2.00 9.76
N PHE A 136 2.16 -1.02 9.42
CA PHE A 136 2.33 0.19 10.23
C PHE A 136 2.08 1.47 9.43
N HIS A 137 1.34 2.42 10.05
CA HIS A 137 0.96 3.69 9.45
C HIS A 137 0.93 4.84 10.49
N ASP A 138 2.05 5.07 11.18
CA ASP A 138 2.19 6.15 12.16
C ASP A 138 3.62 6.72 12.18
N SER A 139 3.97 7.51 13.18
CA SER A 139 5.28 8.11 13.38
C SER A 139 6.33 7.10 13.90
N ALA A 140 7.58 7.41 13.69
CA ALA A 140 8.70 6.55 14.10
C ALA A 140 8.74 6.29 15.63
N ASP A 141 8.40 7.29 16.44
CA ASP A 141 8.32 7.12 17.90
C ASP A 141 7.16 6.20 18.32
N ALA A 142 6.05 6.19 17.56
CA ALA A 142 5.00 5.20 17.77
C ALA A 142 5.48 3.77 17.45
N LEU A 143 6.21 3.60 16.35
CA LEU A 143 6.80 2.30 16.00
C LEU A 143 7.75 1.79 17.07
N GLU A 144 8.65 2.65 17.53
CA GLU A 144 9.62 2.29 18.57
C GLU A 144 8.94 1.91 19.89
N MET A 145 7.90 2.64 20.28
CA MET A 145 7.08 2.31 21.45
C MET A 145 6.42 0.93 21.30
N MET A 146 5.85 0.62 20.12
CA MET A 146 5.21 -0.67 19.86
C MET A 146 6.21 -1.83 19.90
N LEU A 147 7.36 -1.70 19.24
CA LEU A 147 8.39 -2.73 19.20
C LEU A 147 9.10 -2.93 20.55
N SER A 148 9.26 -1.86 21.34
CA SER A 148 9.82 -2.00 22.70
C SER A 148 8.88 -2.78 23.63
N LYS A 149 7.57 -2.68 23.40
CA LYS A 149 6.56 -3.39 24.19
C LYS A 149 6.33 -4.83 23.70
N HIS A 150 6.49 -5.06 22.40
CA HIS A 150 6.26 -6.35 21.74
C HIS A 150 7.51 -6.81 20.98
N PRO A 151 8.59 -7.20 21.68
CA PRO A 151 9.82 -7.68 21.06
C PRO A 151 9.66 -9.05 20.37
N GLU A 152 8.55 -9.74 20.57
CA GLU A 152 8.17 -10.99 19.92
C GLU A 152 7.71 -10.82 18.46
N VAL A 153 7.55 -9.60 17.98
CA VAL A 153 7.20 -9.29 16.58
C VAL A 153 8.36 -9.66 15.67
N GLU A 154 8.06 -10.38 14.58
CA GLU A 154 9.08 -10.92 13.68
C GLU A 154 9.16 -10.21 12.33
N LEU A 155 8.18 -9.39 11.99
CA LEU A 155 8.13 -8.69 10.72
C LEU A 155 7.28 -7.42 10.83
N VAL A 156 7.75 -6.34 10.22
CA VAL A 156 6.95 -5.10 10.10
C VAL A 156 6.78 -4.74 8.62
N GLN A 157 5.55 -4.42 8.23
CA GLN A 157 5.26 -3.91 6.90
C GLN A 157 5.24 -2.38 6.93
N LEU A 158 6.16 -1.75 6.19
CA LEU A 158 6.35 -0.31 6.12
C LEU A 158 6.06 0.25 4.73
N GLN A 159 5.55 1.48 4.67
CA GLN A 159 5.48 2.27 3.44
C GLN A 159 6.87 2.84 3.14
N ILE A 160 7.50 2.37 2.06
CA ILE A 160 8.82 2.85 1.62
C ILE A 160 8.83 3.05 0.12
N ASN A 161 9.27 4.23 -0.31
CA ASN A 161 9.67 4.58 -1.67
C ASN A 161 10.61 5.79 -1.62
N TYR A 162 11.26 6.12 -2.72
CA TYR A 162 12.27 7.20 -2.73
C TYR A 162 11.68 8.61 -2.50
N ILE A 163 10.37 8.82 -2.73
CA ILE A 163 9.70 10.10 -2.42
C ILE A 163 9.41 10.23 -0.93
N ASP A 164 8.96 9.13 -0.29
CA ASP A 164 8.56 9.14 1.12
C ASP A 164 9.73 8.91 2.09
N TRP A 165 10.92 8.56 1.57
CA TRP A 165 12.09 8.23 2.39
C TRP A 165 12.41 9.29 3.45
N GLU A 166 12.44 10.57 3.06
CA GLU A 166 12.65 11.71 3.97
C GLU A 166 11.34 12.50 4.23
N SER A 167 10.20 11.87 4.14
CA SER A 167 8.92 12.53 4.43
C SER A 167 8.70 12.67 5.93
N ASP A 168 8.41 13.88 6.40
CA ASP A 168 8.04 14.12 7.79
C ASP A 168 6.72 13.45 8.19
N ASN A 169 5.82 13.23 7.22
CA ASN A 169 4.52 12.61 7.45
C ASN A 169 4.59 11.08 7.51
N VAL A 170 5.35 10.45 6.60
CA VAL A 170 5.46 8.98 6.51
C VAL A 170 6.63 8.45 7.34
N GLN A 171 7.71 9.23 7.43
CA GLN A 171 8.92 8.91 8.19
C GLN A 171 9.56 7.57 7.82
N SER A 172 9.55 7.22 6.52
CA SER A 172 9.98 5.90 6.04
C SER A 172 11.38 5.53 6.52
N ARG A 173 12.38 6.43 6.38
CA ARG A 173 13.76 6.18 6.83
C ARG A 173 13.84 5.92 8.33
N LYS A 174 13.20 6.76 9.14
CA LYS A 174 13.24 6.63 10.60
C LYS A 174 12.62 5.31 11.05
N CYS A 175 11.48 4.93 10.46
CA CYS A 175 10.82 3.64 10.74
C CYS A 175 11.70 2.45 10.31
N TYR A 176 12.32 2.52 9.13
CA TYR A 176 13.22 1.49 8.64
C TYR A 176 14.44 1.31 9.56
N GLU A 177 15.09 2.42 9.98
CA GLU A 177 16.23 2.40 10.89
C GLU A 177 15.88 1.81 12.27
N ILE A 178 14.66 2.06 12.76
CA ILE A 178 14.15 1.42 13.98
C ILE A 178 14.05 -0.09 13.78
N CYS A 179 13.38 -0.57 12.73
CA CYS A 179 13.28 -2.00 12.46
C CYS A 179 14.67 -2.65 12.35
N LYS A 180 15.61 -2.01 11.64
CA LYS A 180 17.00 -2.49 11.53
C LYS A 180 17.69 -2.57 12.88
N ARG A 181 17.52 -1.59 13.77
CA ARG A 181 18.09 -1.57 15.12
C ARG A 181 17.53 -2.69 16.02
N TYR A 182 16.24 -3.01 15.85
CA TYR A 182 15.60 -4.13 16.55
C TYR A 182 15.85 -5.50 15.88
N GLY A 183 16.56 -5.55 14.73
CA GLY A 183 16.80 -6.78 13.99
C GLY A 183 15.55 -7.38 13.34
N ILE A 184 14.51 -6.56 13.12
CA ILE A 184 13.23 -6.99 12.57
C ILE A 184 13.23 -6.72 11.06
N PRO A 185 13.09 -7.74 10.21
CA PRO A 185 13.01 -7.56 8.75
C PRO A 185 11.76 -6.76 8.34
N VAL A 186 11.85 -6.12 7.18
CA VAL A 186 10.80 -5.24 6.66
C VAL A 186 10.17 -5.83 5.40
N SER A 187 8.84 -5.86 5.36
CA SER A 187 8.06 -5.99 4.14
C SER A 187 7.70 -4.58 3.64
N ILE A 188 7.99 -4.29 2.38
CA ILE A 188 7.73 -2.95 1.82
C ILE A 188 6.38 -2.91 1.10
N MET A 189 5.51 -1.98 1.50
CA MET A 189 4.31 -1.58 0.77
C MET A 189 4.51 -0.22 0.10
N GLU A 190 3.70 0.09 -0.92
CA GLU A 190 3.74 1.35 -1.68
C GLU A 190 5.09 1.67 -2.35
N PRO A 191 5.85 0.69 -2.89
CA PRO A 191 7.15 0.98 -3.50
C PRO A 191 7.03 1.93 -4.69
N ILE A 192 5.88 1.91 -5.39
CA ILE A 192 5.59 2.75 -6.57
C ILE A 192 4.59 3.88 -6.22
N LYS A 193 4.34 4.13 -4.93
CA LYS A 193 3.45 5.20 -4.42
C LYS A 193 2.10 5.25 -5.17
N GLY A 194 1.35 4.13 -5.11
CA GLY A 194 0.05 4.00 -5.76
C GLY A 194 0.08 4.01 -7.29
N GLY A 195 1.25 3.89 -7.91
CA GLY A 195 1.47 3.97 -9.36
C GLY A 195 2.06 5.31 -9.83
N SER A 196 2.13 6.34 -8.97
CA SER A 196 2.67 7.66 -9.32
C SER A 196 4.13 7.60 -9.77
N LEU A 197 4.92 6.67 -9.23
CA LEU A 197 6.33 6.51 -9.56
C LEU A 197 6.57 5.63 -10.80
N ALA A 198 5.52 5.08 -11.40
CA ALA A 198 5.59 4.49 -12.73
C ALA A 198 5.32 5.51 -13.85
N ASN A 199 4.68 6.64 -13.51
CA ASN A 199 4.28 7.70 -14.44
C ASN A 199 4.78 9.05 -13.92
N VAL A 200 6.10 9.22 -13.83
CA VAL A 200 6.71 10.47 -13.41
C VAL A 200 6.70 11.51 -14.56
N MET A 201 6.88 12.78 -14.21
CA MET A 201 6.97 13.87 -15.18
C MET A 201 8.14 13.66 -16.17
N ASP A 202 8.03 14.23 -17.39
CA ASP A 202 8.97 13.98 -18.48
C ASP A 202 10.43 14.31 -18.12
N ASP A 203 10.69 15.40 -17.39
CA ASP A 203 12.03 15.76 -16.97
C ASP A 203 12.64 14.73 -16.00
N ALA A 204 11.85 14.20 -15.07
CA ALA A 204 12.30 13.13 -14.17
C ALA A 204 12.44 11.80 -14.93
N LYS A 205 11.53 11.50 -15.86
CA LYS A 205 11.62 10.35 -16.75
C LYS A 205 12.90 10.39 -17.56
N LYS A 206 13.26 11.57 -18.08
CA LYS A 206 14.47 11.76 -18.89
C LYS A 206 15.74 11.40 -18.11
N ILE A 207 15.83 11.70 -16.81
CA ILE A 207 16.98 11.30 -15.98
C ILE A 207 17.18 9.79 -16.02
N PHE A 208 16.09 9.02 -15.89
CA PHE A 208 16.14 7.56 -15.91
C PHE A 208 16.44 6.98 -17.29
N THR A 209 15.78 7.51 -18.33
CA THR A 209 15.93 7.00 -19.70
C THR A 209 17.27 7.38 -20.35
N ASP A 210 17.86 8.52 -19.98
CA ASP A 210 19.20 8.90 -20.44
C ASP A 210 20.28 7.95 -19.87
N TYR A 211 20.09 7.45 -18.65
CA TYR A 211 20.99 6.48 -18.03
C TYR A 211 20.76 5.05 -18.57
N ASN A 212 19.51 4.60 -18.57
CA ASN A 212 19.15 3.26 -19.07
C ASN A 212 17.81 3.29 -19.83
N PRO A 213 17.84 3.43 -21.16
CA PRO A 213 16.63 3.52 -21.98
C PRO A 213 15.78 2.22 -21.98
N ASN A 214 16.35 1.09 -21.57
CA ASN A 214 15.67 -0.20 -21.56
C ASN A 214 14.98 -0.51 -20.22
N ALA A 215 15.25 0.26 -19.17
CA ALA A 215 14.63 0.07 -17.87
C ALA A 215 13.27 0.77 -17.81
N SER A 216 12.23 0.08 -17.33
CA SER A 216 10.95 0.72 -17.06
C SER A 216 11.08 1.75 -15.93
N ILE A 217 10.25 2.79 -15.93
CA ILE A 217 10.26 3.78 -14.84
C ILE A 217 9.89 3.14 -13.51
N ALA A 218 8.95 2.18 -13.50
CA ALA A 218 8.57 1.44 -12.32
C ALA A 218 9.74 0.65 -11.71
N SER A 219 10.64 0.11 -12.54
CA SER A 219 11.79 -0.67 -12.09
C SER A 219 12.73 0.12 -11.16
N TRP A 220 12.90 1.42 -11.40
CA TRP A 220 13.72 2.28 -10.54
C TRP A 220 13.18 2.36 -9.11
N ALA A 221 11.86 2.46 -8.96
CA ALA A 221 11.22 2.54 -7.65
C ALA A 221 11.24 1.19 -6.90
N VAL A 222 10.96 0.08 -7.60
CA VAL A 222 10.99 -1.26 -7.00
C VAL A 222 12.42 -1.67 -6.65
N ARG A 223 13.38 -1.47 -7.55
CA ARG A 223 14.81 -1.75 -7.31
C ARG A 223 15.39 -0.88 -6.21
N TYR A 224 14.99 0.40 -6.11
CA TYR A 224 15.37 1.26 -4.97
C TYR A 224 15.00 0.60 -3.64
N CYS A 225 13.76 0.15 -3.49
CA CYS A 225 13.30 -0.51 -2.29
C CYS A 225 14.03 -1.84 -2.04
N ALA A 226 14.20 -2.66 -3.07
CA ALA A 226 14.85 -3.96 -2.98
C ALA A 226 16.37 -3.87 -2.74
N SER A 227 17.00 -2.72 -3.02
CA SER A 227 18.43 -2.49 -2.79
C SER A 227 18.79 -2.19 -1.34
N MET A 228 17.80 -2.01 -0.46
CA MET A 228 18.04 -1.78 0.96
C MET A 228 18.35 -3.11 1.69
N ASP A 229 19.18 -3.03 2.73
CA ASP A 229 19.38 -4.15 3.65
C ASP A 229 18.07 -4.48 4.42
N ASN A 230 18.02 -5.62 5.09
CA ASN A 230 16.92 -5.98 6.01
C ASN A 230 15.53 -6.00 5.38
N ILE A 231 15.42 -6.16 4.05
CA ILE A 231 14.16 -6.28 3.34
C ILE A 231 13.85 -7.76 3.09
N LEU A 232 12.68 -8.19 3.53
CA LEU A 232 12.17 -9.54 3.26
C LEU A 232 11.52 -9.58 1.87
N VAL A 233 10.64 -8.61 1.58
CA VAL A 233 9.88 -8.58 0.34
C VAL A 233 9.47 -7.15 -0.02
N VAL A 234 9.41 -6.87 -1.32
CA VAL A 234 8.83 -5.63 -1.88
C VAL A 234 7.51 -5.99 -2.55
N LEU A 235 6.42 -5.44 -2.04
CA LEU A 235 5.08 -5.71 -2.54
C LEU A 235 4.75 -4.79 -3.71
N SER A 236 4.47 -5.34 -4.86
CA SER A 236 4.00 -4.59 -6.03
C SER A 236 2.57 -4.97 -6.38
N GLY A 237 1.72 -3.97 -6.59
CA GLY A 237 0.32 -4.13 -6.99
C GLY A 237 0.19 -4.17 -8.52
N MET A 238 0.45 -5.30 -9.13
CA MET A 238 0.34 -5.52 -10.57
C MET A 238 -1.11 -5.86 -10.94
N SER A 239 -1.68 -5.13 -11.90
CA SER A 239 -3.08 -5.29 -12.32
C SER A 239 -3.25 -5.78 -13.75
N ASN A 240 -2.16 -6.07 -14.44
CA ASN A 240 -2.15 -6.65 -15.78
C ASN A 240 -0.85 -7.42 -16.05
N MET A 241 -0.86 -8.21 -17.11
CA MET A 241 0.26 -9.08 -17.48
C MET A 241 1.54 -8.29 -17.84
N GLU A 242 1.41 -7.10 -18.42
CA GLU A 242 2.55 -6.24 -18.77
C GLU A 242 3.32 -5.81 -17.53
N GLN A 243 2.60 -5.28 -16.52
CA GLN A 243 3.19 -4.89 -15.23
C GLN A 243 3.83 -6.09 -14.51
N LEU A 244 3.18 -7.25 -14.57
CA LEU A 244 3.73 -8.47 -13.97
C LEU A 244 5.05 -8.87 -14.63
N ARG A 245 5.09 -8.96 -15.96
CA ARG A 245 6.30 -9.32 -16.71
C ARG A 245 7.41 -8.30 -16.52
N ASP A 246 7.09 -7.02 -16.53
CA ASP A 246 8.04 -5.96 -16.23
C ASP A 246 8.67 -6.16 -14.85
N ASN A 247 7.86 -6.31 -13.79
CA ASN A 247 8.38 -6.50 -12.43
C ASN A 247 9.21 -7.79 -12.29
N MET A 248 8.78 -8.88 -12.87
CA MET A 248 9.53 -10.13 -12.84
C MET A 248 10.86 -10.04 -13.57
N SER A 249 10.94 -9.27 -14.68
CA SER A 249 12.14 -9.18 -15.53
C SER A 249 13.38 -8.67 -14.81
N TYR A 250 13.22 -7.79 -13.82
CA TYR A 250 14.32 -7.24 -13.04
C TYR A 250 14.41 -7.77 -11.59
N MET A 251 13.38 -8.51 -11.13
CA MET A 251 13.39 -9.11 -9.80
C MET A 251 13.84 -10.56 -9.78
N LYS A 252 13.73 -11.30 -10.90
CA LYS A 252 14.16 -12.70 -10.99
C LYS A 252 15.67 -12.85 -10.79
N ASP A 253 16.46 -12.03 -11.48
CA ASP A 253 17.92 -11.97 -11.36
C ASP A 253 18.30 -10.59 -10.78
N PHE A 254 17.80 -10.33 -9.58
CA PHE A 254 17.87 -9.00 -8.98
C PHE A 254 19.30 -8.50 -8.78
N VAL A 255 19.57 -7.30 -9.30
CA VAL A 255 20.80 -6.56 -9.10
C VAL A 255 20.49 -5.26 -8.36
N PRO A 256 21.08 -5.01 -7.18
CA PRO A 256 20.92 -3.76 -6.45
C PRO A 256 21.33 -2.54 -7.28
N LEU A 257 20.73 -1.38 -7.01
CA LEU A 257 21.12 -0.13 -7.62
C LEU A 257 22.58 0.21 -7.27
N ASN A 258 23.39 0.46 -8.30
CA ASN A 258 24.74 0.97 -8.10
C ASN A 258 24.73 2.47 -7.70
N ALA A 259 25.90 3.04 -7.41
CA ALA A 259 26.03 4.42 -6.95
C ALA A 259 25.52 5.46 -7.98
N GLU A 260 25.72 5.22 -9.28
CA GLU A 260 25.24 6.12 -10.33
C GLU A 260 23.73 6.04 -10.48
N GLU A 261 23.15 4.84 -10.42
CA GLU A 261 21.70 4.63 -10.40
C GLU A 261 21.05 5.29 -9.18
N GLN A 262 21.64 5.18 -8.00
CA GLN A 262 21.17 5.88 -6.79
C GLN A 262 21.22 7.40 -6.97
N ALA A 263 22.26 7.95 -7.61
CA ALA A 263 22.35 9.37 -7.93
C ALA A 263 21.24 9.81 -8.90
N CYS A 264 20.89 8.98 -9.90
CA CYS A 264 19.74 9.23 -10.77
C CYS A 264 18.43 9.29 -9.99
N VAL A 265 18.20 8.33 -9.09
CA VAL A 265 17.02 8.31 -8.22
C VAL A 265 16.96 9.56 -7.33
N GLN A 266 18.08 9.98 -6.75
CA GLN A 266 18.12 11.19 -5.94
C GLN A 266 17.76 12.45 -6.74
N LYS A 267 18.36 12.65 -7.92
CA LYS A 267 18.06 13.79 -8.82
C LYS A 267 16.57 13.79 -9.23
N ALA A 268 16.04 12.64 -9.62
CA ALA A 268 14.64 12.50 -9.98
C ALA A 268 13.72 12.81 -8.77
N THR A 269 14.10 12.35 -7.57
CA THR A 269 13.37 12.64 -6.32
C THR A 269 13.27 14.13 -6.04
N GLU A 270 14.37 14.85 -6.13
CA GLU A 270 14.42 16.33 -5.90
C GLU A 270 13.51 17.04 -6.91
N LEU A 271 13.58 16.66 -8.18
CA LEU A 271 12.76 17.25 -9.23
C LEU A 271 11.26 16.94 -9.02
N ILE A 272 10.89 15.69 -8.75
CA ILE A 272 9.51 15.30 -8.49
C ILE A 272 8.96 16.04 -7.28
N LYS A 273 9.71 16.09 -6.16
CA LYS A 273 9.29 16.81 -4.94
C LYS A 273 9.05 18.29 -5.19
N SER A 274 9.82 18.92 -6.05
CA SER A 274 9.64 20.34 -6.38
C SER A 274 8.30 20.64 -7.08
N THR A 275 7.61 19.64 -7.62
CA THR A 275 6.36 19.79 -8.39
C THR A 275 5.12 19.21 -7.71
N ILE A 276 5.27 18.41 -6.65
CA ILE A 276 4.13 17.86 -5.91
C ILE A 276 3.75 18.82 -4.79
N ALA A 277 2.62 19.51 -4.95
CA ALA A 277 2.08 20.39 -3.91
C ALA A 277 1.28 19.63 -2.85
N ILE A 278 0.51 18.63 -3.26
CA ILE A 278 -0.28 17.76 -2.37
C ILE A 278 0.11 16.29 -2.63
N PRO A 279 0.72 15.58 -1.66
CA PRO A 279 1.27 14.23 -1.87
C PRO A 279 0.21 13.12 -1.85
N CYS A 280 -0.90 13.32 -2.56
CA CYS A 280 -1.97 12.33 -2.69
C CYS A 280 -1.58 11.20 -3.65
N THR A 281 -1.79 9.95 -3.23
CA THR A 281 -1.50 8.74 -4.03
C THR A 281 -2.70 8.21 -4.81
N GLY A 282 -3.88 8.85 -4.66
CA GLY A 282 -5.10 8.36 -5.31
C GLY A 282 -5.62 7.02 -4.77
N CYS A 283 -5.24 6.61 -3.56
CA CYS A 283 -5.66 5.34 -2.95
C CYS A 283 -7.17 5.25 -2.65
N ARG A 284 -7.87 6.39 -2.61
CA ARG A 284 -9.32 6.56 -2.45
C ARG A 284 -9.92 6.19 -1.09
N TYR A 285 -9.13 5.79 -0.08
CA TYR A 285 -9.68 5.45 1.25
C TYR A 285 -10.47 6.59 1.91
N CYS A 286 -10.14 7.85 1.60
CA CYS A 286 -10.85 9.04 2.08
C CYS A 286 -12.26 9.24 1.48
N VAL A 287 -12.59 8.54 0.40
CA VAL A 287 -13.88 8.61 -0.31
C VAL A 287 -14.56 7.25 -0.43
N ASP A 288 -13.99 6.20 0.16
CA ASP A 288 -14.55 4.85 0.17
C ASP A 288 -15.78 4.81 1.09
N GLU A 289 -16.92 4.40 0.55
CA GLU A 289 -18.18 4.28 1.29
C GLU A 289 -18.09 3.28 2.46
N THR A 290 -17.25 2.25 2.34
CA THR A 290 -17.02 1.28 3.42
C THR A 290 -16.31 1.90 4.63
N ASN A 291 -15.60 3.01 4.43
CA ASN A 291 -14.95 3.82 5.46
C ASN A 291 -15.80 5.06 5.86
N GLY A 292 -17.07 5.07 5.50
CA GLY A 292 -17.99 6.19 5.77
C GLY A 292 -17.93 7.33 4.75
N GLY A 293 -17.04 7.26 3.74
CA GLY A 293 -16.97 8.18 2.62
C GLY A 293 -16.83 9.67 2.98
N CYS A 294 -16.99 10.54 1.98
CA CYS A 294 -17.13 11.98 2.21
C CYS A 294 -18.61 12.36 2.27
N PRO A 295 -19.15 12.93 3.38
CA PRO A 295 -20.56 13.28 3.49
C PRO A 295 -21.01 14.35 2.49
N GLN A 296 -20.07 15.13 1.94
CA GLN A 296 -20.31 16.10 0.88
C GLN A 296 -20.04 15.54 -0.53
N ASN A 297 -19.81 14.24 -0.65
CA ASN A 297 -19.51 13.58 -1.92
C ASN A 297 -18.35 14.22 -2.72
N ILE A 298 -17.35 14.80 -2.02
CA ILE A 298 -16.19 15.42 -2.67
C ILE A 298 -15.25 14.32 -3.16
N ASN A 299 -14.92 14.32 -4.45
CA ASN A 299 -13.90 13.43 -5.01
C ASN A 299 -12.49 13.93 -4.68
N ILE A 300 -12.12 13.81 -3.41
CA ILE A 300 -10.88 14.35 -2.82
C ILE A 300 -9.64 14.01 -3.66
N PRO A 301 -9.40 12.74 -4.08
CA PRO A 301 -8.21 12.41 -4.87
C PRO A 301 -8.17 13.15 -6.21
N ARG A 302 -9.30 13.29 -6.89
CA ARG A 302 -9.37 14.00 -8.17
C ARG A 302 -9.15 15.52 -8.02
N MET A 303 -9.67 16.10 -6.94
CA MET A 303 -9.43 17.51 -6.63
C MET A 303 -7.94 17.79 -6.39
N PHE A 304 -7.25 16.90 -5.70
CA PHE A 304 -5.82 17.02 -5.44
C PHE A 304 -4.95 16.78 -6.68
N GLU A 305 -5.36 15.86 -7.54
CA GLU A 305 -4.73 15.62 -8.84
C GLU A 305 -4.82 16.89 -9.71
N LEU A 306 -6.02 17.43 -9.89
CA LEU A 306 -6.24 18.67 -10.66
C LEU A 306 -5.42 19.85 -10.11
N TYR A 307 -5.32 19.96 -8.80
CA TYR A 307 -4.50 20.99 -8.16
C TYR A 307 -3.02 20.80 -8.47
N ASN A 308 -2.48 19.60 -8.31
CA ASN A 308 -1.09 19.31 -8.61
C ASN A 308 -0.75 19.57 -10.09
N GLU A 309 -1.62 19.16 -10.99
CA GLU A 309 -1.46 19.44 -12.44
C GLU A 309 -1.54 20.95 -12.74
N SER A 310 -2.43 21.67 -12.06
CA SER A 310 -2.51 23.12 -12.22
C SER A 310 -1.22 23.86 -11.79
N LYS A 311 -0.49 23.28 -10.85
CA LYS A 311 0.84 23.82 -10.44
C LYS A 311 1.91 23.60 -11.51
N ARG A 312 1.79 22.51 -12.28
CA ARG A 312 2.76 22.19 -13.37
C ARG A 312 2.46 22.96 -14.65
N TYR A 313 1.19 23.09 -15.01
CA TYR A 313 0.76 23.55 -16.34
C TYR A 313 -0.06 24.84 -16.32
N GLY A 314 -0.24 25.43 -15.14
CA GLY A 314 -1.02 26.65 -14.93
C GLY A 314 -2.51 26.39 -14.65
N VAL A 315 -3.06 27.20 -13.74
CA VAL A 315 -4.44 27.07 -13.24
C VAL A 315 -5.49 27.17 -14.38
N ALA A 316 -5.26 28.05 -15.35
CA ALA A 316 -6.18 28.28 -16.45
C ALA A 316 -6.45 27.01 -17.27
N SER A 317 -5.43 26.16 -17.45
CA SER A 317 -5.53 24.91 -18.22
C SER A 317 -6.42 23.86 -17.55
N PHE A 318 -6.60 23.92 -16.23
CA PHE A 318 -7.33 22.93 -15.45
C PHE A 318 -8.67 23.45 -14.90
N LYS A 319 -8.97 24.74 -15.05
CA LYS A 319 -10.22 25.34 -14.55
C LYS A 319 -11.46 24.69 -15.17
N TRP A 320 -11.40 24.34 -16.45
CA TRP A 320 -12.48 23.63 -17.13
C TRP A 320 -12.68 22.22 -16.56
N HIS A 321 -11.59 21.45 -16.39
CA HIS A 321 -11.66 20.10 -15.84
C HIS A 321 -12.19 20.08 -14.39
N TYR A 322 -11.80 21.07 -13.59
CA TYR A 322 -12.33 21.27 -12.25
C TYR A 322 -13.86 21.51 -12.29
N GLY A 323 -14.32 22.41 -13.16
CA GLY A 323 -15.76 22.67 -13.35
C GLY A 323 -16.55 21.44 -13.81
N GLU A 324 -15.98 20.59 -14.69
CA GLU A 324 -16.61 19.35 -15.11
C GLU A 324 -16.71 18.32 -13.97
N GLU A 325 -15.71 18.28 -13.11
CA GLU A 325 -15.73 17.39 -11.93
C GLU A 325 -16.79 17.85 -10.92
N LEU A 326 -16.95 19.16 -10.69
CA LEU A 326 -17.97 19.70 -9.80
C LEU A 326 -19.41 19.37 -10.23
N LYS A 327 -19.66 19.08 -11.51
CA LYS A 327 -20.98 18.63 -11.98
C LYS A 327 -21.32 17.20 -11.55
N LYS A 328 -20.31 16.41 -11.15
CA LYS A 328 -20.43 14.99 -10.81
C LYS A 328 -20.28 14.72 -9.32
N THR A 329 -19.55 15.59 -8.62
CA THR A 329 -19.14 15.40 -7.22
C THR A 329 -19.31 16.68 -6.43
N GLY A 330 -19.17 16.61 -5.10
CA GLY A 330 -19.27 17.76 -4.21
C GLY A 330 -18.15 18.78 -4.42
N ASN A 331 -18.46 20.03 -4.09
CA ASN A 331 -17.51 21.13 -4.18
C ASN A 331 -16.55 21.13 -2.97
N PRO A 332 -15.21 21.23 -3.15
CA PRO A 332 -14.26 21.39 -2.06
C PRO A 332 -14.57 22.54 -1.10
N ALA A 333 -15.21 23.63 -1.59
CA ALA A 333 -15.62 24.76 -0.76
C ALA A 333 -16.72 24.40 0.28
N GLU A 334 -17.46 23.32 0.04
CA GLU A 334 -18.55 22.83 0.91
C GLU A 334 -18.08 21.84 1.97
N CYS A 335 -16.76 21.65 2.13
CA CYS A 335 -16.20 20.77 3.12
C CYS A 335 -16.64 21.17 4.53
N VAL A 336 -17.33 20.28 5.23
CA VAL A 336 -17.84 20.50 6.60
C VAL A 336 -16.80 20.23 7.70
N GLY A 337 -15.58 19.83 7.35
CA GLY A 337 -14.50 19.62 8.31
C GLY A 337 -14.72 18.44 9.25
N CYS A 338 -15.44 17.39 8.86
CA CYS A 338 -15.77 16.26 9.74
C CYS A 338 -14.57 15.37 10.12
N GLY A 339 -13.43 15.47 9.43
CA GLY A 339 -12.20 14.72 9.74
C GLY A 339 -12.17 13.27 9.26
N ASN A 340 -13.28 12.69 8.80
CA ASN A 340 -13.33 11.29 8.39
C ASN A 340 -12.26 10.91 7.35
N CYS A 341 -12.09 11.74 6.32
CA CYS A 341 -11.10 11.54 5.27
C CYS A 341 -9.65 11.57 5.76
N GLU A 342 -9.33 12.41 6.75
CA GLU A 342 -7.99 12.51 7.33
C GLU A 342 -7.67 11.29 8.19
N GLY A 343 -8.66 10.77 8.93
CA GLY A 343 -8.52 9.54 9.73
C GLY A 343 -8.16 8.31 8.90
N HIS A 344 -8.59 8.26 7.63
CA HIS A 344 -8.32 7.14 6.72
C HIS A 344 -7.19 7.40 5.72
N CYS A 345 -6.53 8.57 5.79
CA CYS A 345 -5.45 8.91 4.85
C CYS A 345 -4.12 8.27 5.25
N PRO A 346 -3.58 7.27 4.50
CA PRO A 346 -2.30 6.67 4.83
C PRO A 346 -1.13 7.63 4.62
N GLN A 347 -1.33 8.72 3.84
CA GLN A 347 -0.33 9.76 3.60
C GLN A 347 -0.36 10.88 4.65
N LYS A 348 -1.25 10.81 5.64
CA LYS A 348 -1.42 11.83 6.70
C LYS A 348 -1.58 13.26 6.16
N ILE A 349 -2.25 13.40 5.03
CA ILE A 349 -2.52 14.70 4.42
C ILE A 349 -3.56 15.45 5.26
N SER A 350 -3.32 16.74 5.55
CA SER A 350 -4.31 17.64 6.13
C SER A 350 -5.36 18.00 5.07
N ILE A 351 -6.25 17.04 4.78
CA ILE A 351 -7.17 17.06 3.62
C ILE A 351 -8.10 18.26 3.68
N ILE A 352 -8.63 18.59 4.86
CA ILE A 352 -9.56 19.71 5.06
C ILE A 352 -8.91 21.03 4.66
N GLU A 353 -7.66 21.26 5.06
CA GLU A 353 -6.90 22.47 4.72
C GLU A 353 -6.56 22.51 3.23
N GLN A 354 -6.15 21.36 2.67
CA GLN A 354 -5.84 21.28 1.25
C GLN A 354 -7.08 21.48 0.36
N LEU A 355 -8.25 21.01 0.77
CA LEU A 355 -9.50 21.29 0.05
C LEU A 355 -9.84 22.78 0.02
N LYS A 356 -9.61 23.54 1.12
CA LYS A 356 -9.75 25.00 1.13
C LYS A 356 -8.78 25.65 0.14
N THR A 357 -7.54 25.16 0.08
CA THR A 357 -6.53 25.64 -0.87
C THR A 357 -6.95 25.38 -2.32
N VAL A 358 -7.46 24.19 -2.62
CA VAL A 358 -8.00 23.83 -3.94
C VAL A 358 -9.16 24.73 -4.31
N ALA A 359 -10.15 24.90 -3.43
CA ALA A 359 -11.30 25.76 -3.64
C ALA A 359 -10.89 27.19 -3.96
N LYS A 360 -9.95 27.76 -3.17
CA LYS A 360 -9.43 29.12 -3.39
C LYS A 360 -8.69 29.27 -4.73
N THR A 361 -8.06 28.19 -5.22
CA THR A 361 -7.24 28.24 -6.44
C THR A 361 -8.12 28.23 -7.70
N PHE A 362 -9.21 27.47 -7.72
CA PHE A 362 -10.07 27.31 -8.88
C PHE A 362 -11.35 28.13 -8.83
N GLY A 363 -11.80 28.56 -7.65
CA GLY A 363 -12.96 29.45 -7.45
C GLY A 363 -12.57 30.90 -7.65
#